data_c1cd8bef61079b53f28ff4716d2b8a35
#
_entry.id   c1cd8bef61079b53f28ff4716d2b8a35
#
_cell.length_a   1.000
_cell.length_b   1.000
_cell.length_c   1.000
_cell.angle_alpha   90.00
_cell.angle_beta   90.00
_cell.angle_gamma   90.00
#
_symmetry.space_group_name_H-M   'P 1'
#
loop_
_entity.id
_entity.type
_entity.pdbx_description
1 polymer ?
#
loop_
_entity_poly.entity_id
_entity_poly.type
_entity_poly.pdbx_seq_one_letter_code
_entity_poly.pdbx_strand_id
1 'polypeptide(L)'
;MSNTAQRFLPDKLIVALGGNAIHPAGIKGTGEEQFEIAAEASHSLLPLLKDIPQLVITHGNGPGVGKVLMRQAIASKRVASMPLDICVANSQGGISYVLMQ
;
A
#
# COMPACT_ATOMS: atom_id res chain seq x y z
N MET A 1 2.85 -7.72 28.61
CA MET A 1 1.64 -7.03 28.19
C MET A 1 0.44 -7.53 28.97
N SER A 2 -0.26 -6.67 29.60
CA SER A 2 -1.37 -7.09 30.43
C SER A 2 -2.60 -7.46 29.61
N ASN A 3 -3.39 -8.41 30.10
CA ASN A 3 -4.67 -8.77 29.52
C ASN A 3 -5.65 -7.58 29.50
N THR A 4 -5.42 -6.58 30.35
CA THR A 4 -6.23 -5.39 30.41
C THR A 4 -6.22 -4.60 29.10
N ALA A 5 -5.05 -4.50 28.43
CA ALA A 5 -4.96 -3.82 27.13
C ALA A 5 -5.75 -4.54 26.06
N GLN A 6 -5.75 -5.88 26.05
CA GLN A 6 -6.50 -6.68 25.10
C GLN A 6 -8.02 -6.53 25.26
N ARG A 7 -8.50 -6.30 26.47
CA ARG A 7 -9.94 -6.11 26.75
C ARG A 7 -10.53 -4.89 26.06
N PHE A 8 -9.69 -3.89 25.75
CA PHE A 8 -10.11 -2.65 25.15
C PHE A 8 -9.88 -2.58 23.65
N LEU A 9 -9.40 -3.68 23.02
CA LEU A 9 -9.25 -3.75 21.60
C LEU A 9 -10.63 -3.83 20.93
N PRO A 10 -10.84 -3.07 19.86
CA PRO A 10 -12.11 -3.12 19.14
C PRO A 10 -12.25 -4.43 18.37
N ASP A 11 -13.51 -4.83 18.09
CA ASP A 11 -13.79 -5.96 17.21
C ASP A 11 -13.53 -5.62 15.75
N LYS A 12 -13.63 -4.36 15.40
CA LYS A 12 -13.46 -3.84 14.04
C LYS A 12 -12.49 -2.68 14.06
N LEU A 13 -11.56 -2.67 13.12
CA LEU A 13 -10.57 -1.60 13.00
C LEU A 13 -10.28 -1.31 11.55
N ILE A 14 -10.17 -0.02 11.23
CA ILE A 14 -9.66 0.43 9.93
C ILE A 14 -8.28 1.02 10.16
N VAL A 15 -7.29 0.49 9.46
CA VAL A 15 -5.92 1.01 9.47
C VAL A 15 -5.64 1.67 8.13
N ALA A 16 -5.27 2.93 8.18
CA ALA A 16 -4.91 3.69 6.98
C ALA A 16 -3.39 3.71 6.82
N LEU A 17 -2.89 3.20 5.71
CA LEU A 17 -1.48 3.29 5.33
C LEU A 17 -1.30 4.45 4.37
N GLY A 18 -0.55 5.46 4.77
CA GLY A 18 -0.24 6.59 3.91
C GLY A 18 0.66 6.20 2.75
N GLY A 19 0.64 6.99 1.67
CA GLY A 19 1.50 6.75 0.52
C GLY A 19 2.98 6.69 0.87
N ASN A 20 3.43 7.49 1.83
CA ASN A 20 4.81 7.48 2.28
C ASN A 20 5.20 6.23 3.05
N ALA A 21 4.25 5.55 3.67
CA ALA A 21 4.51 4.28 4.34
C ALA A 21 4.73 3.13 3.35
N ILE A 22 4.14 3.24 2.16
CA ILE A 22 4.23 2.22 1.11
C ILE A 22 5.33 2.58 0.10
N HIS A 23 5.49 3.87 -0.16
CA HIS A 23 6.47 4.38 -1.12
C HIS A 23 7.19 5.59 -0.51
N PRO A 24 8.13 5.38 0.44
CA PRO A 24 8.85 6.47 1.07
C PRO A 24 9.71 7.25 0.08
N ALA A 25 10.04 8.47 0.45
CA ALA A 25 10.93 9.30 -0.35
C ALA A 25 12.32 8.65 -0.47
N GLY A 26 12.96 8.85 -1.60
CA GLY A 26 14.33 8.40 -1.82
C GLY A 26 14.49 6.99 -2.38
N ILE A 27 13.42 6.23 -2.49
CA ILE A 27 13.48 4.91 -3.15
C ILE A 27 13.26 5.04 -4.65
N LYS A 28 13.78 4.08 -5.40
CA LYS A 28 13.54 4.02 -6.85
C LYS A 28 12.15 3.47 -7.19
N GLY A 29 11.56 2.69 -6.30
CA GLY A 29 10.29 2.04 -6.52
C GLY A 29 10.40 0.76 -7.34
N THR A 30 11.52 0.05 -7.20
CA THR A 30 11.68 -1.27 -7.82
C THR A 30 10.71 -2.27 -7.18
N GLY A 31 10.43 -3.37 -7.86
CA GLY A 31 9.61 -4.43 -7.31
C GLY A 31 10.15 -4.94 -5.98
N GLU A 32 11.46 -5.15 -5.89
CA GLU A 32 12.12 -5.61 -4.67
C GLU A 32 11.90 -4.65 -3.51
N GLU A 33 12.12 -3.36 -3.73
CA GLU A 33 11.89 -2.33 -2.71
C GLU A 33 10.43 -2.32 -2.25
N GLN A 34 9.49 -2.45 -3.18
CA GLN A 34 8.07 -2.48 -2.85
C GLN A 34 7.71 -3.68 -1.98
N PHE A 35 8.23 -4.86 -2.29
CA PHE A 35 8.00 -6.06 -1.47
C PHE A 35 8.63 -5.93 -0.08
N GLU A 36 9.83 -5.39 0.03
CA GLU A 36 10.50 -5.18 1.31
C GLU A 36 9.71 -4.21 2.20
N ILE A 37 9.28 -3.10 1.65
CA ILE A 37 8.51 -2.08 2.38
C ILE A 37 7.14 -2.63 2.80
N ALA A 38 6.48 -3.35 1.91
CA ALA A 38 5.20 -3.99 2.23
C ALA A 38 5.36 -5.04 3.32
N ALA A 39 6.45 -5.80 3.29
CA ALA A 39 6.75 -6.79 4.33
C ALA A 39 6.94 -6.12 5.69
N GLU A 40 7.66 -5.01 5.76
CA GLU A 40 7.83 -4.23 7.00
C GLU A 40 6.50 -3.71 7.54
N ALA A 41 5.69 -3.10 6.67
CA ALA A 41 4.38 -2.59 7.03
C ALA A 41 3.46 -3.71 7.52
N SER A 42 3.43 -4.82 6.81
CA SER A 42 2.61 -5.98 7.17
C SER A 42 3.05 -6.60 8.49
N HIS A 43 4.35 -6.70 8.71
CA HIS A 43 4.90 -7.22 9.96
C HIS A 43 4.46 -6.37 11.15
N SER A 44 4.45 -5.07 10.99
CA SER A 44 3.97 -4.15 12.03
C SER A 44 2.48 -4.33 12.34
N LEU A 45 1.70 -4.83 11.40
CA LEU A 45 0.27 -5.06 11.58
C LEU A 45 -0.09 -6.44 12.11
N LEU A 46 0.87 -7.38 12.14
CA LEU A 46 0.61 -8.75 12.59
C LEU A 46 -0.05 -8.85 13.97
N PRO A 47 0.36 -8.09 14.99
CA PRO A 47 -0.32 -8.12 16.28
C PRO A 47 -1.81 -7.78 16.19
N LEU A 48 -2.16 -6.81 15.34
CA LEU A 48 -3.55 -6.42 15.13
C LEU A 48 -4.34 -7.51 14.41
N LEU A 49 -3.74 -8.18 13.46
CA LEU A 49 -4.37 -9.29 12.73
C LEU A 49 -4.77 -10.44 13.65
N LYS A 50 -3.97 -10.68 14.69
CA LYS A 50 -4.24 -11.75 15.65
C LYS A 50 -5.38 -11.41 16.61
N ASP A 51 -5.46 -10.15 17.01
CA ASP A 51 -6.32 -9.73 18.12
C ASP A 51 -7.62 -9.09 17.67
N ILE A 52 -7.70 -8.65 16.41
CA ILE A 52 -8.87 -7.95 15.88
C ILE A 52 -9.53 -8.81 14.81
N PRO A 53 -10.77 -9.30 15.05
CA PRO A 53 -11.47 -10.19 14.13
C PRO A 53 -11.75 -9.58 12.77
N GLN A 54 -12.04 -8.29 12.72
CA GLN A 54 -12.35 -7.59 11.47
C GLN A 54 -11.43 -6.40 11.28
N LEU A 55 -10.44 -6.58 10.43
CA LEU A 55 -9.47 -5.55 10.11
C LEU A 55 -9.59 -5.16 8.64
N VAL A 56 -9.71 -3.88 8.38
CA VAL A 56 -9.69 -3.32 7.03
C VAL A 56 -8.46 -2.43 6.91
N ILE A 57 -7.69 -2.64 5.87
CA ILE A 57 -6.53 -1.81 5.57
C ILE A 57 -6.86 -0.96 4.35
N THR A 58 -6.74 0.35 4.50
CA THR A 58 -6.85 1.28 3.40
C THR A 58 -5.46 1.84 3.08
N HIS A 59 -5.26 2.31 1.86
CA HIS A 59 -3.96 2.84 1.46
C HIS A 59 -4.09 3.93 0.42
N GLY A 60 -3.11 4.82 0.41
CA GLY A 60 -2.85 5.73 -0.69
C GLY A 60 -1.60 5.30 -1.44
N ASN A 61 -1.33 5.90 -2.58
CA ASN A 61 -0.08 5.69 -3.32
C ASN A 61 0.22 6.83 -4.30
N GLY A 62 0.16 8.05 -3.80
CA GLY A 62 0.47 9.22 -4.64
C GLY A 62 1.82 9.11 -5.37
N PRO A 63 2.92 8.80 -4.69
CA PRO A 63 4.22 8.65 -5.37
C PRO A 63 4.25 7.55 -6.42
N GLY A 64 3.59 6.42 -6.17
CA GLY A 64 3.50 5.33 -7.13
C GLY A 64 2.67 5.70 -8.35
N VAL A 65 1.55 6.37 -8.17
CA VAL A 65 0.72 6.88 -9.26
C VAL A 65 1.52 7.88 -10.11
N GLY A 66 2.30 8.76 -9.48
CA GLY A 66 3.18 9.68 -10.19
C GLY A 66 4.16 8.96 -11.12
N LYS A 67 4.75 7.87 -10.66
CA LYS A 67 5.65 7.05 -11.49
C LYS A 67 4.91 6.36 -12.63
N VAL A 68 3.70 5.87 -12.40
CA VAL A 68 2.87 5.28 -13.46
C VAL A 68 2.57 6.34 -14.53
N LEU A 69 2.17 7.53 -14.13
CA LEU A 69 1.92 8.64 -15.06
C LEU A 69 3.18 9.00 -15.86
N MET A 70 4.33 9.00 -15.22
CA MET A 70 5.59 9.27 -15.91
C MET A 70 5.89 8.19 -16.95
N ARG A 71 5.64 6.93 -16.66
CA ARG A 71 5.77 5.84 -17.62
C ARG A 71 4.84 6.05 -18.82
N GLN A 72 3.61 6.47 -18.57
CA GLN A 72 2.66 6.80 -19.66
C GLN A 72 3.21 7.92 -20.54
N ALA A 73 3.73 8.98 -19.94
CA ALA A 73 4.27 10.11 -20.69
C ALA A 73 5.49 9.70 -21.54
N ILE A 74 6.39 8.92 -20.99
CA ILE A 74 7.59 8.46 -21.70
C ILE A 74 7.23 7.59 -22.91
N ALA A 75 6.26 6.69 -22.75
CA ALA A 75 5.87 5.74 -23.80
C ALA A 75 4.81 6.28 -24.76
N SER A 76 4.33 7.50 -24.58
CA SER A 76 3.15 8.05 -25.26
C SER A 76 3.20 8.03 -26.81
N LYS A 77 4.41 8.09 -27.37
CA LYS A 77 4.59 8.05 -28.82
C LYS A 77 4.45 6.64 -29.41
N ARG A 78 4.54 5.60 -28.59
CA ARG A 78 4.50 4.21 -29.05
C ARG A 78 3.29 3.45 -28.53
N VAL A 79 2.82 3.81 -27.36
CA VAL A 79 1.72 3.14 -26.67
C VAL A 79 0.74 4.21 -26.21
N ALA A 80 -0.55 3.95 -26.40
CA ALA A 80 -1.58 4.88 -25.94
C ALA A 80 -1.47 5.12 -24.44
N SER A 81 -1.48 6.40 -24.04
CA SER A 81 -1.42 6.77 -22.64
C SER A 81 -2.76 6.52 -21.96
N MET A 82 -2.71 6.01 -20.74
CA MET A 82 -3.91 5.83 -19.92
C MET A 82 -4.19 7.09 -19.11
N PRO A 83 -5.46 7.45 -18.95
CA PRO A 83 -5.85 8.60 -18.14
C PRO A 83 -5.59 8.35 -16.64
N LEU A 84 -5.64 9.41 -15.86
CA LEU A 84 -5.30 9.40 -14.44
C LEU A 84 -6.10 8.37 -13.66
N ASP A 85 -7.39 8.27 -13.91
CA ASP A 85 -8.27 7.34 -13.19
C ASP A 85 -7.86 5.88 -13.39
N ILE A 86 -7.50 5.50 -14.61
CA ILE A 86 -7.00 4.16 -14.90
C ILE A 86 -5.63 3.93 -14.28
N CYS A 87 -4.76 4.93 -14.31
CA CYS A 87 -3.45 4.82 -13.64
C CYS A 87 -3.60 4.63 -12.13
N VAL A 88 -4.54 5.32 -11.51
CA VAL A 88 -4.86 5.13 -10.09
C VAL A 88 -5.37 3.71 -9.83
N ALA A 89 -6.28 3.22 -10.66
CA ALA A 89 -6.82 1.87 -10.54
C ALA A 89 -5.72 0.80 -10.68
N ASN A 90 -4.81 0.98 -11.61
CA ASN A 90 -3.66 0.08 -11.77
C ASN A 90 -2.78 0.08 -10.52
N SER A 91 -2.56 1.24 -9.93
CA SER A 91 -1.80 1.37 -8.69
C SER A 91 -2.47 0.65 -7.53
N GLN A 92 -3.80 0.74 -7.41
CA GLN A 92 -4.55 0.03 -6.38
C GLN A 92 -4.36 -1.48 -6.49
N GLY A 93 -4.47 -2.02 -7.69
CA GLY A 93 -4.25 -3.45 -7.94
C GLY A 93 -2.82 -3.87 -7.60
N GLY A 94 -1.84 -3.08 -8.01
CA GLY A 94 -0.44 -3.36 -7.74
C GLY A 94 -0.10 -3.39 -6.25
N ILE A 95 -0.57 -2.41 -5.50
CA ILE A 95 -0.33 -2.35 -4.05
C ILE A 95 -1.03 -3.50 -3.33
N SER A 96 -2.28 -3.76 -3.68
CA SER A 96 -3.03 -4.86 -3.06
C SER A 96 -2.31 -6.18 -3.27
N TYR A 97 -1.81 -6.41 -4.48
CA TYR A 97 -1.02 -7.61 -4.78
C TYR A 97 0.21 -7.71 -3.88
N VAL A 98 0.99 -6.63 -3.77
CA VAL A 98 2.22 -6.62 -2.99
C VAL A 98 1.95 -6.82 -1.49
N LEU A 99 0.92 -6.16 -0.96
CA LEU A 99 0.57 -6.28 0.46
C LEU A 99 0.07 -7.68 0.82
N MET A 100 -0.57 -8.38 -0.12
CA MET A 100 -1.10 -9.72 0.13
C MET A 100 -0.05 -10.83 0.02
N GLN A 101 1.15 -10.52 -0.48
CA GLN A 101 2.24 -11.50 -0.49
C GLN A 101 2.89 -11.63 0.89
#